data_4e5d106ad0bb46913fa6452ce7f8f035
#
_entry.id   4e5d106ad0bb46913fa6452ce7f8f035
#
_cell.length_a   1.000
_cell.length_b   1.000
_cell.length_c   1.000
_cell.angle_alpha   90.00
_cell.angle_beta   90.00
_cell.angle_gamma   90.00
#
_symmetry.space_group_name_H-M   'P 1'
#
loop_
_entity.id
_entity.type
_entity.pdbx_description
1 polymer ?
#
loop_
_entity_poly.entity_id
_entity_poly.type
_entity_poly.pdbx_seq_one_letter_code
_entity_poly.pdbx_strand_id
1 'polypeptide(L)'
;MKIGLLRPCPLVALWALALCLSTVSCEAQRADRAYLRGDYAKAARELQYLAEQGDAKAQFDLGLLYDTGRGVPQSNEEALKWYQMAADHGEPRAQYNLGLMYANGQGVQQDNAQAYFWVSLSAEQGNGHAMDARDFLYEKMTPEQVARAKEFVREYEKARKLDTSCQLCPLLKGKSAP
;
A
#
# COMPACT_ATOMS: atom_id res chain seq x y z
N MET A 1 4.14 49.44 21.38
CA MET A 1 3.87 49.01 20.00
C MET A 1 3.56 47.50 20.01
N LYS A 2 2.28 47.13 19.89
CA LYS A 2 1.86 45.72 19.82
C LYS A 2 1.82 45.33 18.35
N ILE A 3 2.74 44.47 17.91
CA ILE A 3 2.71 43.90 16.56
C ILE A 3 1.64 42.81 16.55
N GLY A 4 0.50 43.11 15.91
CA GLY A 4 -0.59 42.19 15.73
C GLY A 4 -0.17 41.03 14.81
N LEU A 5 -0.13 39.81 15.32
CA LEU A 5 -0.01 38.60 14.54
C LEU A 5 -1.24 38.49 13.62
N LEU A 6 -1.04 38.79 12.34
CA LEU A 6 -2.00 38.52 11.27
C LEU A 6 -2.24 36.99 11.23
N ARG A 7 -3.41 36.55 11.68
CA ARG A 7 -3.86 35.19 11.46
C ARG A 7 -4.00 34.94 9.96
N PRO A 8 -3.41 33.88 9.39
CA PRO A 8 -3.56 33.59 7.96
C PRO A 8 -5.05 33.35 7.67
N CYS A 9 -5.54 34.03 6.64
CA CYS A 9 -6.93 33.96 6.20
C CYS A 9 -7.27 32.49 5.83
N PRO A 10 -8.38 31.90 6.30
CA PRO A 10 -8.72 30.49 6.00
C PRO A 10 -8.85 30.22 4.49
N LEU A 11 -9.11 31.24 3.68
CA LEU A 11 -9.16 31.16 2.23
C LEU A 11 -7.79 30.83 1.59
N VAL A 12 -6.67 31.33 2.16
CA VAL A 12 -5.33 31.04 1.64
C VAL A 12 -4.95 29.58 1.89
N ALA A 13 -5.35 29.01 3.03
CA ALA A 13 -5.13 27.59 3.33
C ALA A 13 -5.94 26.66 2.40
N LEU A 14 -7.16 27.04 2.04
CA LEU A 14 -8.00 26.29 1.09
C LEU A 14 -7.43 26.33 -0.34
N TRP A 15 -6.87 27.47 -0.77
CA TRP A 15 -6.21 27.59 -2.08
C TRP A 15 -4.90 26.79 -2.15
N ALA A 16 -4.12 26.76 -1.08
CA ALA A 16 -2.90 25.95 -1.00
C ALA A 16 -3.22 24.44 -1.06
N LEU A 17 -4.28 23.98 -0.37
CA LEU A 17 -4.76 22.60 -0.43
C LEU A 17 -5.28 22.23 -1.84
N ALA A 18 -6.02 23.11 -2.49
CA ALA A 18 -6.52 22.87 -3.83
C ALA A 18 -5.38 22.80 -4.88
N LEU A 19 -4.34 23.62 -4.74
CA LEU A 19 -3.14 23.55 -5.58
C LEU A 19 -2.34 22.27 -5.34
N CYS A 20 -2.22 21.80 -4.10
CA CYS A 20 -1.51 20.57 -3.77
C CYS A 20 -2.23 19.34 -4.35
N LEU A 21 -3.56 19.27 -4.26
CA LEU A 21 -4.36 18.19 -4.84
C LEU A 21 -4.29 18.15 -6.38
N SER A 22 -4.18 19.31 -7.03
CA SER A 22 -4.06 19.38 -8.48
C SER A 22 -2.69 18.95 -9.01
N THR A 23 -1.62 19.14 -8.25
CA THR A 23 -0.25 18.72 -8.64
C THR A 23 -0.09 17.20 -8.57
N VAL A 24 -0.51 16.56 -7.49
CA VAL A 24 -0.45 15.10 -7.33
C VAL A 24 -1.26 14.38 -8.43
N SER A 25 -2.45 14.90 -8.76
CA SER A 25 -3.26 14.35 -9.86
C SER A 25 -2.56 14.49 -11.23
N CYS A 26 -1.82 15.58 -11.45
CA CYS A 26 -1.08 15.78 -12.69
C CYS A 26 0.13 14.83 -12.83
N GLU A 27 0.81 14.53 -11.73
CA GLU A 27 1.97 13.62 -11.71
C GLU A 27 1.55 12.16 -11.91
N ALA A 28 0.49 11.71 -11.27
CA ALA A 28 -0.09 10.38 -11.51
C ALA A 28 -0.46 10.19 -13.00
N GLN A 29 -1.08 11.19 -13.63
CA GLN A 29 -1.37 11.15 -15.07
C GLN A 29 -0.14 11.14 -15.97
N ARG A 30 1.01 11.68 -15.52
CA ARG A 30 2.27 11.60 -16.27
C ARG A 30 2.86 10.19 -16.23
N ALA A 31 2.84 9.55 -15.07
CA ALA A 31 3.28 8.16 -14.90
C ALA A 31 2.44 7.22 -15.77
N ASP A 32 1.11 7.30 -15.69
CA ASP A 32 0.19 6.49 -16.51
C ASP A 32 0.45 6.68 -18.01
N ARG A 33 0.63 7.94 -18.48
CA ARG A 33 0.93 8.22 -19.90
C ARG A 33 2.28 7.69 -20.35
N ALA A 34 3.31 7.77 -19.52
CA ALA A 34 4.63 7.20 -19.82
C ALA A 34 4.53 5.68 -19.91
N TYR A 35 3.84 5.03 -18.98
CA TYR A 35 3.60 3.59 -18.97
C TYR A 35 2.87 3.12 -20.25
N LEU A 36 1.79 3.79 -20.63
CA LEU A 36 1.01 3.47 -21.86
C LEU A 36 1.79 3.66 -23.15
N ARG A 37 2.78 4.55 -23.17
CA ARG A 37 3.68 4.76 -24.32
C ARG A 37 4.85 3.78 -24.37
N GLY A 38 5.01 2.93 -23.35
CA GLY A 38 6.15 2.02 -23.22
C GLY A 38 7.44 2.70 -22.72
N ASP A 39 7.40 3.97 -22.32
CA ASP A 39 8.54 4.67 -21.72
C ASP A 39 8.62 4.32 -20.22
N TYR A 40 8.94 3.05 -19.95
CA TYR A 40 8.95 2.52 -18.59
C TYR A 40 10.02 3.17 -17.70
N ALA A 41 11.14 3.62 -18.26
CA ALA A 41 12.18 4.31 -17.51
C ALA A 41 11.70 5.68 -16.98
N LYS A 42 10.88 6.39 -17.77
CA LYS A 42 10.24 7.61 -17.34
C LYS A 42 9.11 7.32 -16.36
N ALA A 43 8.28 6.31 -16.63
CA ALA A 43 7.23 5.88 -15.71
C ALA A 43 7.79 5.53 -14.33
N ALA A 44 8.91 4.78 -14.27
CA ALA A 44 9.56 4.41 -13.01
C ALA A 44 9.98 5.63 -12.18
N ARG A 45 10.54 6.67 -12.80
CA ARG A 45 10.93 7.91 -12.08
C ARG A 45 9.73 8.68 -11.51
N GLU A 46 8.66 8.81 -12.31
CA GLU A 46 7.44 9.50 -11.86
C GLU A 46 6.73 8.68 -10.75
N LEU A 47 6.67 7.35 -10.90
CA LEU A 47 6.10 6.44 -9.91
C LEU A 47 6.90 6.43 -8.62
N GLN A 48 8.23 6.48 -8.69
CA GLN A 48 9.08 6.51 -7.50
C GLN A 48 8.78 7.73 -6.64
N TYR A 49 8.65 8.90 -7.24
CA TYR A 49 8.28 10.12 -6.52
C TYR A 49 6.92 9.97 -5.81
N LEU A 50 5.89 9.46 -6.50
CA LEU A 50 4.56 9.26 -5.92
C LEU A 50 4.55 8.17 -4.84
N ALA A 51 5.29 7.08 -5.05
CA ALA A 51 5.43 5.98 -4.11
C ALA A 51 6.09 6.42 -2.79
N GLU A 52 7.10 7.29 -2.87
CA GLU A 52 7.75 7.91 -1.72
C GLU A 52 6.81 8.87 -0.95
N GLN A 53 5.80 9.44 -1.63
CA GLN A 53 4.75 10.23 -0.99
C GLN A 53 3.63 9.37 -0.35
N GLY A 54 3.72 8.04 -0.46
CA GLY A 54 2.78 7.10 0.15
C GLY A 54 1.58 6.73 -0.72
N ASP A 55 1.61 7.04 -2.03
CA ASP A 55 0.57 6.59 -2.96
C ASP A 55 0.65 5.07 -3.16
N ALA A 56 -0.32 4.33 -2.62
CA ALA A 56 -0.34 2.87 -2.63
C ALA A 56 -0.40 2.29 -4.05
N LYS A 57 -1.10 2.96 -4.98
CA LYS A 57 -1.14 2.54 -6.39
C LYS A 57 0.22 2.71 -7.03
N ALA A 58 0.89 3.85 -6.83
CA ALA A 58 2.23 4.09 -7.37
C ALA A 58 3.26 3.11 -6.78
N GLN A 59 3.16 2.78 -5.49
CA GLN A 59 3.99 1.75 -4.85
C GLN A 59 3.79 0.38 -5.52
N PHE A 60 2.55 -0.03 -5.76
CA PHE A 60 2.26 -1.26 -6.47
C PHE A 60 2.81 -1.25 -7.91
N ASP A 61 2.53 -0.19 -8.67
CA ASP A 61 2.96 -0.09 -10.07
C ASP A 61 4.51 -0.05 -10.18
N LEU A 62 5.20 0.60 -9.24
CA LEU A 62 6.66 0.58 -9.15
C LEU A 62 7.20 -0.81 -8.80
N GLY A 63 6.57 -1.50 -7.84
CA GLY A 63 6.87 -2.91 -7.53
C GLY A 63 6.77 -3.81 -8.75
N LEU A 64 5.74 -3.61 -9.58
CA LEU A 64 5.55 -4.34 -10.83
C LEU A 64 6.67 -4.06 -11.87
N LEU A 65 7.18 -2.83 -11.93
CA LEU A 65 8.31 -2.50 -12.80
C LEU A 65 9.59 -3.23 -12.36
N TYR A 66 9.87 -3.29 -11.05
CA TYR A 66 11.01 -4.04 -10.52
C TYR A 66 10.85 -5.56 -10.69
N ASP A 67 9.64 -6.09 -10.49
CA ASP A 67 9.33 -7.51 -10.69
C ASP A 67 9.54 -7.95 -12.14
N THR A 68 9.14 -7.11 -13.09
CA THR A 68 9.22 -7.40 -14.53
C THR A 68 10.50 -6.90 -15.21
N GLY A 69 11.32 -6.10 -14.54
CA GLY A 69 12.52 -5.49 -15.11
C GLY A 69 12.22 -4.45 -16.20
N ARG A 70 11.04 -3.82 -16.17
CA ARG A 70 10.65 -2.82 -17.16
C ARG A 70 11.08 -1.41 -16.75
N GLY A 71 12.03 -0.84 -17.49
CA GLY A 71 12.54 0.51 -17.24
C GLY A 71 13.47 0.66 -16.04
N VAL A 72 13.60 -0.40 -15.25
CA VAL A 72 14.51 -0.56 -14.10
C VAL A 72 15.14 -1.95 -14.15
N PRO A 73 16.34 -2.18 -13.56
CA PRO A 73 16.87 -3.52 -13.40
C PRO A 73 15.89 -4.38 -12.60
N GLN A 74 15.65 -5.62 -13.06
CA GLN A 74 14.79 -6.56 -12.33
C GLN A 74 15.40 -6.86 -10.96
N SER A 75 14.57 -6.75 -9.90
CA SER A 75 14.95 -7.08 -8.53
C SER A 75 13.74 -7.53 -7.72
N ASN A 76 13.76 -8.80 -7.31
CA ASN A 76 12.70 -9.35 -6.46
C ASN A 76 12.69 -8.68 -5.08
N GLU A 77 13.86 -8.27 -4.55
CA GLU A 77 13.98 -7.59 -3.26
C GLU A 77 13.33 -6.20 -3.29
N GLU A 78 13.57 -5.42 -4.35
CA GLU A 78 12.93 -4.12 -4.50
C GLU A 78 11.43 -4.27 -4.76
N ALA A 79 11.02 -5.24 -5.60
CA ALA A 79 9.61 -5.55 -5.83
C ALA A 79 8.89 -5.92 -4.52
N LEU A 80 9.49 -6.80 -3.71
CA LEU A 80 8.96 -7.18 -2.40
C LEU A 80 8.75 -5.98 -1.49
N LYS A 81 9.75 -5.09 -1.39
CA LYS A 81 9.67 -3.88 -0.57
C LYS A 81 8.51 -2.98 -0.98
N TRP A 82 8.38 -2.69 -2.28
CA TRP A 82 7.32 -1.82 -2.78
C TRP A 82 5.93 -2.46 -2.66
N TYR A 83 5.82 -3.77 -2.93
CA TYR A 83 4.57 -4.50 -2.71
C TYR A 83 4.19 -4.55 -1.23
N GLN A 84 5.16 -4.70 -0.32
CA GLN A 84 4.90 -4.65 1.13
C GLN A 84 4.31 -3.30 1.53
N MET A 85 4.93 -2.18 1.11
CA MET A 85 4.43 -0.84 1.42
C MET A 85 3.01 -0.62 0.88
N ALA A 86 2.74 -1.03 -0.36
CA ALA A 86 1.41 -0.92 -0.96
C ALA A 86 0.37 -1.82 -0.26
N ALA A 87 0.77 -3.04 0.15
CA ALA A 87 -0.07 -4.00 0.85
C ALA A 87 -0.44 -3.51 2.25
N ASP A 88 0.48 -2.85 2.95
CA ASP A 88 0.25 -2.23 4.27
C ASP A 88 -0.75 -1.06 4.17
N HIS A 89 -0.76 -0.35 3.04
CA HIS A 89 -1.79 0.64 2.71
C HIS A 89 -3.11 0.03 2.20
N GLY A 90 -3.19 -1.30 2.12
CA GLY A 90 -4.42 -2.00 1.77
C GLY A 90 -4.65 -2.21 0.27
N GLU A 91 -3.66 -1.98 -0.61
CA GLU A 91 -3.80 -2.23 -2.06
C GLU A 91 -3.97 -3.73 -2.35
N PRO A 92 -5.15 -4.18 -2.86
CA PRO A 92 -5.43 -5.63 -2.98
C PRO A 92 -4.51 -6.37 -3.94
N ARG A 93 -4.08 -5.71 -5.02
CA ARG A 93 -3.17 -6.32 -6.02
C ARG A 93 -1.79 -6.53 -5.43
N ALA A 94 -1.33 -5.59 -4.60
CA ALA A 94 -0.06 -5.71 -3.89
C ALA A 94 -0.10 -6.83 -2.86
N GLN A 95 -1.18 -6.96 -2.09
CA GLN A 95 -1.38 -8.05 -1.15
C GLN A 95 -1.34 -9.41 -1.84
N TYR A 96 -1.99 -9.54 -3.00
CA TYR A 96 -1.96 -10.76 -3.79
C TYR A 96 -0.54 -11.10 -4.27
N ASN A 97 0.17 -10.14 -4.91
CA ASN A 97 1.52 -10.35 -5.42
C ASN A 97 2.52 -10.66 -4.29
N LEU A 98 2.41 -9.94 -3.16
CA LEU A 98 3.21 -10.19 -1.97
C LEU A 98 3.00 -11.61 -1.44
N GLY A 99 1.74 -12.07 -1.39
CA GLY A 99 1.42 -13.44 -1.03
C GLY A 99 2.05 -14.47 -1.97
N LEU A 100 2.06 -14.23 -3.28
CA LEU A 100 2.73 -15.08 -4.25
C LEU A 100 4.26 -15.11 -4.06
N MET A 101 4.86 -13.95 -3.74
CA MET A 101 6.30 -13.87 -3.46
C MET A 101 6.69 -14.71 -2.24
N TYR A 102 5.89 -14.67 -1.15
CA TYR A 102 6.08 -15.55 0.00
C TYR A 102 5.85 -17.03 -0.34
N ALA A 103 4.85 -17.33 -1.17
CA ALA A 103 4.57 -18.73 -1.58
C ALA A 103 5.70 -19.35 -2.40
N ASN A 104 6.38 -18.53 -3.23
CA ASN A 104 7.43 -18.98 -4.15
C ASN A 104 8.85 -18.73 -3.61
N GLY A 105 9.04 -18.01 -2.51
CA GLY A 105 10.35 -17.61 -2.01
C GLY A 105 11.07 -16.60 -2.92
N GLN A 106 10.34 -15.70 -3.57
CA GLN A 106 10.89 -14.70 -4.47
C GLN A 106 11.32 -13.45 -3.69
N GLY A 107 12.62 -13.18 -3.61
CA GLY A 107 13.18 -12.07 -2.83
C GLY A 107 13.05 -12.22 -1.31
N VAL A 108 12.48 -13.32 -0.82
CA VAL A 108 12.22 -13.61 0.60
C VAL A 108 12.25 -15.13 0.82
N GLN A 109 12.48 -15.54 2.06
CA GLN A 109 12.34 -16.96 2.42
C GLN A 109 10.88 -17.40 2.24
N GLN A 110 10.68 -18.58 1.61
CA GLN A 110 9.34 -19.15 1.41
C GLN A 110 8.61 -19.35 2.74
N ASP A 111 7.38 -18.84 2.82
CA ASP A 111 6.51 -18.98 4.00
C ASP A 111 5.04 -19.06 3.59
N ASN A 112 4.48 -20.27 3.60
CA ASN A 112 3.09 -20.49 3.21
C ASN A 112 2.08 -19.83 4.18
N ALA A 113 2.44 -19.61 5.45
CA ALA A 113 1.55 -18.94 6.40
C ALA A 113 1.44 -17.44 6.10
N GLN A 114 2.57 -16.79 5.77
CA GLN A 114 2.59 -15.40 5.29
C GLN A 114 1.88 -15.27 3.94
N ALA A 115 2.13 -16.21 3.02
CA ALA A 115 1.46 -16.23 1.72
C ALA A 115 -0.06 -16.28 1.88
N TYR A 116 -0.56 -17.21 2.68
CA TYR A 116 -1.98 -17.36 2.96
C TYR A 116 -2.58 -16.11 3.61
N PHE A 117 -1.87 -15.49 4.55
CA PHE A 117 -2.31 -14.27 5.22
C PHE A 117 -2.54 -13.14 4.20
N TRP A 118 -1.53 -12.81 3.38
CA TRP A 118 -1.62 -11.72 2.42
C TRP A 118 -2.65 -11.97 1.31
N VAL A 119 -2.69 -13.20 0.80
CA VAL A 119 -3.69 -13.60 -0.20
C VAL A 119 -5.11 -13.53 0.38
N SER A 120 -5.31 -13.90 1.65
CA SER A 120 -6.62 -13.81 2.30
C SER A 120 -7.11 -12.37 2.41
N LEU A 121 -6.23 -11.41 2.78
CA LEU A 121 -6.59 -9.99 2.82
C LEU A 121 -7.03 -9.46 1.44
N SER A 122 -6.33 -9.87 0.38
CA SER A 122 -6.71 -9.52 -0.99
C SER A 122 -8.04 -10.15 -1.41
N ALA A 123 -8.28 -11.41 -1.04
CA ALA A 123 -9.53 -12.12 -1.32
C ALA A 123 -10.74 -11.49 -0.62
N GLU A 124 -10.58 -11.05 0.63
CA GLU A 124 -11.62 -10.32 1.38
C GLU A 124 -12.04 -9.01 0.71
N GLN A 125 -11.14 -8.40 -0.04
CA GLN A 125 -11.42 -7.19 -0.82
C GLN A 125 -12.01 -7.49 -2.22
N GLY A 126 -12.34 -8.76 -2.51
CA GLY A 126 -13.01 -9.17 -3.75
C GLY A 126 -12.07 -9.49 -4.92
N ASN A 127 -10.77 -9.67 -4.69
CA ASN A 127 -9.84 -10.11 -5.73
C ASN A 127 -10.07 -11.61 -6.03
N GLY A 128 -10.65 -11.93 -7.19
CA GLY A 128 -10.98 -13.30 -7.58
C GLY A 128 -9.76 -14.23 -7.67
N HIS A 129 -8.64 -13.74 -8.22
CA HIS A 129 -7.39 -14.53 -8.29
C HIS A 129 -6.84 -14.85 -6.90
N ALA A 130 -7.03 -13.95 -5.94
CA ALA A 130 -6.63 -14.20 -4.56
C ALA A 130 -7.53 -15.24 -3.87
N MET A 131 -8.82 -15.31 -4.21
CA MET A 131 -9.71 -16.36 -3.69
C MET A 131 -9.23 -17.74 -4.12
N ASP A 132 -8.95 -17.93 -5.41
CA ASP A 132 -8.45 -19.19 -5.95
C ASP A 132 -7.09 -19.58 -5.34
N ALA A 133 -6.18 -18.61 -5.25
CA ALA A 133 -4.84 -18.83 -4.68
C ALA A 133 -4.90 -19.17 -3.18
N ARG A 134 -5.80 -18.52 -2.42
CA ARG A 134 -6.02 -18.82 -0.99
C ARG A 134 -6.45 -20.27 -0.79
N ASP A 135 -7.45 -20.71 -1.57
CA ASP A 135 -8.00 -22.05 -1.45
C ASP A 135 -6.94 -23.11 -1.82
N PHE A 136 -6.16 -22.87 -2.89
CA PHE A 136 -5.04 -23.70 -3.28
C PHE A 136 -3.93 -23.76 -2.20
N LEU A 137 -3.58 -22.65 -1.58
CA LEU A 137 -2.59 -22.63 -0.50
C LEU A 137 -3.09 -23.40 0.71
N TYR A 138 -4.37 -23.22 1.07
CA TYR A 138 -4.97 -23.91 2.22
C TYR A 138 -4.89 -25.43 2.10
N GLU A 139 -5.14 -25.99 0.92
CA GLU A 139 -5.03 -27.42 0.66
C GLU A 139 -3.61 -27.99 0.85
N LYS A 140 -2.59 -27.15 0.68
CA LYS A 140 -1.18 -27.54 0.78
C LYS A 140 -0.54 -27.26 2.13
N MET A 141 -1.22 -26.51 2.99
CA MET A 141 -0.68 -26.12 4.29
C MET A 141 -0.81 -27.23 5.33
N THR A 142 0.22 -27.33 6.19
CA THR A 142 0.12 -28.17 7.40
C THR A 142 -0.79 -27.52 8.45
N PRO A 143 -1.33 -28.28 9.41
CA PRO A 143 -2.13 -27.72 10.51
C PRO A 143 -1.40 -26.62 11.30
N GLU A 144 -0.08 -26.73 11.46
CA GLU A 144 0.76 -25.74 12.14
C GLU A 144 0.85 -24.44 11.33
N GLN A 145 1.01 -24.54 10.00
CA GLN A 145 1.02 -23.38 9.12
C GLN A 145 -0.33 -22.66 9.12
N VAL A 146 -1.43 -23.41 9.12
CA VAL A 146 -2.79 -22.84 9.23
C VAL A 146 -2.98 -22.11 10.56
N ALA A 147 -2.51 -22.70 11.67
CA ALA A 147 -2.59 -22.05 12.99
C ALA A 147 -1.80 -20.74 13.02
N ARG A 148 -0.59 -20.73 12.45
CA ARG A 148 0.26 -19.53 12.34
C ARG A 148 -0.36 -18.46 11.45
N ALA A 149 -0.95 -18.83 10.32
CA ALA A 149 -1.65 -17.89 9.44
C ALA A 149 -2.83 -17.20 10.15
N LYS A 150 -3.62 -17.97 10.92
CA LYS A 150 -4.70 -17.41 11.74
C LYS A 150 -4.20 -16.45 12.83
N GLU A 151 -3.00 -16.66 13.35
CA GLU A 151 -2.35 -15.74 14.28
C GLU A 151 -2.04 -14.41 13.60
N PHE A 152 -1.43 -14.41 12.41
CA PHE A 152 -1.17 -13.20 11.64
C PHE A 152 -2.45 -12.39 11.37
N VAL A 153 -3.54 -13.04 10.99
CA VAL A 153 -4.84 -12.37 10.80
C VAL A 153 -5.29 -11.70 12.10
N ARG A 154 -5.23 -12.39 13.23
CA ARG A 154 -5.64 -11.83 14.54
C ARG A 154 -4.79 -10.62 14.95
N GLU A 155 -3.48 -10.69 14.75
CA GLU A 155 -2.56 -9.60 15.07
C GLU A 155 -2.83 -8.39 14.18
N TYR A 156 -3.03 -8.60 12.89
CA TYR A 156 -3.37 -7.54 11.94
C TYR A 156 -4.70 -6.85 12.29
N GLU A 157 -5.74 -7.61 12.56
CA GLU A 157 -7.04 -7.06 12.99
C GLU A 157 -6.94 -6.27 14.29
N LYS A 158 -6.14 -6.74 15.24
CA LYS A 158 -5.90 -6.05 16.50
C LYS A 158 -5.17 -4.71 16.27
N ALA A 159 -4.13 -4.71 15.43
CA ALA A 159 -3.39 -3.50 15.08
C ALA A 159 -4.30 -2.47 14.38
N ARG A 160 -5.12 -2.92 13.43
CA ARG A 160 -6.07 -2.08 12.70
C ARG A 160 -7.14 -1.45 13.61
N LYS A 161 -7.65 -2.20 14.60
CA LYS A 161 -8.61 -1.67 15.59
C LYS A 161 -7.97 -0.61 16.49
N LEU A 162 -6.71 -0.76 16.87
CA LEU A 162 -5.97 0.22 17.67
C LEU A 162 -5.75 1.53 16.90
N ASP A 163 -5.40 1.46 15.62
CA ASP A 163 -5.21 2.63 14.77
C ASP A 163 -6.53 3.41 14.59
N THR A 164 -7.62 2.71 14.31
CA THR A 164 -8.96 3.32 14.22
C THR A 164 -9.39 4.00 15.51
N SER A 165 -9.07 3.41 16.66
CA SER A 165 -9.38 4.01 17.97
C SER A 165 -8.53 5.24 18.28
N CYS A 166 -7.29 5.27 17.81
CA CYS A 166 -6.38 6.41 17.95
C CYS A 166 -6.80 7.59 17.05
N GLN A 167 -7.30 7.34 15.84
CA GLN A 167 -7.82 8.38 14.93
C GLN A 167 -9.10 9.04 15.45
N LEU A 168 -9.92 8.34 16.24
CA LEU A 168 -11.10 8.88 16.91
C LEU A 168 -10.79 9.72 18.17
N CYS A 169 -9.59 9.57 18.74
CA CYS A 169 -9.20 10.25 19.98
C CYS A 169 -9.17 11.80 19.90
N PRO A 170 -8.79 12.46 18.77
CA PRO A 170 -8.86 13.92 18.65
C PRO A 170 -10.27 14.49 18.67
N LEU A 171 -11.26 13.71 18.21
CA LEU A 171 -12.66 14.16 18.14
C LEU A 171 -13.37 14.13 19.50
N LEU A 172 -12.88 13.33 20.45
CA LEU A 172 -13.42 13.25 21.81
C LEU A 172 -12.84 14.29 22.77
N LYS A 173 -11.67 14.86 22.49
CA LYS A 173 -11.04 15.92 23.31
C LYS A 173 -11.64 17.32 23.09
N GLY A 174 -12.55 17.49 22.13
CA GLY A 174 -13.21 18.77 21.84
C GLY A 174 -14.54 19.00 22.57
N LYS A 175 -14.98 18.11 23.46
CA LYS A 175 -16.27 18.25 24.18
C LYS A 175 -16.16 18.14 25.70
N SER A 176 -15.21 18.83 26.30
CA SER A 176 -15.26 19.05 27.74
C SER A 176 -14.45 20.29 28.12
N ALA A 177 -15.11 21.43 28.09
CA ALA A 177 -14.87 22.49 29.05
C ALA A 177 -16.14 23.34 29.14
N PRO A 178 -16.63 23.63 30.36
CA PRO A 178 -17.77 24.50 30.65
C PRO A 178 -17.43 25.97 30.38
#